data_4a5a97c4c932acb530eba5a94846830b
#
_entry.id   4a5a97c4c932acb530eba5a94846830b
#
_cell.length_a   1.000
_cell.length_b   1.000
_cell.length_c   1.000
_cell.angle_alpha   90.00
_cell.angle_beta   90.00
_cell.angle_gamma   90.00
#
_symmetry.space_group_name_H-M   'P 1'
#
loop_
_entity.id
_entity.type
_entity.pdbx_description
1 polymer ?
#
loop_
_entity_poly.entity_id
_entity_poly.type
_entity_poly.pdbx_seq_one_letter_code
_entity_poly.pdbx_strand_id
1 'polypeptide(L)'
;MDLISVPLDPHSKTPLYLQLHDHIAAEITSGRISEGERLPGKRTAADRLGISLSTVDGAYQLLASEGYIRAKPRSGFVVCHLEQLEAPALEPLSPAPAAEEKAASALSFGTGGIDASLFPYRTWARLFKDTLYNRPDLLLHGDPKGDEDLRRAIARYLHQSRGITAPHDRILIGAGMEYLLWLLCHLLEGRRAAVEDPGYPKVHQILSRGGLQVDFIPLDAYGMDPITLRRSDADLVYLTPGHQFPTGLVTPAGRRTELLKWASERPGRYIIEDDYDSEFRFDGRPMPCMQALDPQRVIYIGTFSRTIAPAIRVAYMVLPRPLMAAYDERFRFFSSTVSRFEQQTLCRYMEEGHFGRSLNRMRSRYRTRRDLLMAEIGRVFGACAAVEHAHTGLSLLLCPDTDRSEDEIEQRARALGLSVRGLQSYCSAPVSASPALVLGYGALREEEIPKAVELLYTAIFE
;
A
#
# COMPACT_ATOMS: atom_id res chain seq x y z
N MET A 1 51.38 -26.01 -9.75
CA MET A 1 50.79 -24.70 -10.06
C MET A 1 51.84 -23.72 -10.53
N ASP A 2 51.69 -23.16 -11.72
CA ASP A 2 52.58 -22.14 -12.23
C ASP A 2 51.99 -20.74 -11.98
N LEU A 3 52.39 -20.08 -10.86
CA LEU A 3 51.89 -18.77 -10.50
C LEU A 3 52.41 -17.62 -11.39
N ILE A 4 53.25 -17.96 -12.38
CA ILE A 4 53.92 -16.96 -13.24
C ILE A 4 52.91 -16.26 -14.17
N SER A 5 51.73 -16.80 -14.37
CA SER A 5 50.71 -16.27 -15.29
C SER A 5 49.54 -15.51 -14.62
N VAL A 6 49.64 -15.15 -13.35
CA VAL A 6 48.57 -14.36 -12.68
C VAL A 6 48.65 -12.90 -13.17
N PRO A 7 47.66 -12.41 -13.92
CA PRO A 7 47.67 -11.02 -14.38
C PRO A 7 47.29 -10.08 -13.25
N LEU A 8 48.26 -9.55 -12.51
CA LEU A 8 48.07 -8.56 -11.46
C LEU A 8 48.33 -7.15 -12.00
N ASP A 9 47.34 -6.26 -11.88
CA ASP A 9 47.45 -4.86 -12.27
C ASP A 9 47.56 -3.94 -11.05
N PRO A 10 48.76 -3.35 -10.79
CA PRO A 10 48.95 -2.45 -9.68
C PRO A 10 48.17 -1.11 -9.80
N HIS A 11 47.71 -0.77 -11.01
CA HIS A 11 46.96 0.47 -11.27
C HIS A 11 45.46 0.29 -11.22
N SER A 12 44.98 -0.94 -11.06
CA SER A 12 43.56 -1.23 -10.89
C SER A 12 43.00 -0.65 -9.58
N LYS A 13 41.71 -0.30 -9.59
CA LYS A 13 40.99 0.06 -8.37
C LYS A 13 40.83 -1.11 -7.39
N THR A 14 40.97 -2.34 -7.86
CA THR A 14 40.88 -3.55 -7.04
C THR A 14 42.23 -3.83 -6.38
N PRO A 15 42.31 -3.95 -5.05
CA PRO A 15 43.56 -4.26 -4.33
C PRO A 15 44.19 -5.56 -4.83
N LEU A 16 45.54 -5.59 -4.88
CA LEU A 16 46.28 -6.75 -5.40
C LEU A 16 45.99 -8.07 -4.69
N TYR A 17 45.71 -8.03 -3.38
CA TYR A 17 45.33 -9.24 -2.64
C TYR A 17 43.97 -9.82 -3.09
N LEU A 18 42.98 -8.97 -3.47
CA LEU A 18 41.72 -9.42 -4.03
C LEU A 18 41.90 -9.96 -5.43
N GLN A 19 42.69 -9.32 -6.29
CA GLN A 19 43.00 -9.84 -7.64
C GLN A 19 43.63 -11.24 -7.59
N LEU A 20 44.61 -11.43 -6.65
CA LEU A 20 45.23 -12.73 -6.44
C LEU A 20 44.22 -13.77 -5.91
N HIS A 21 43.39 -13.36 -4.95
CA HIS A 21 42.32 -14.20 -4.42
C HIS A 21 41.37 -14.66 -5.53
N ASP A 22 40.80 -13.71 -6.30
CA ASP A 22 39.82 -14.00 -7.34
C ASP A 22 40.40 -14.92 -8.43
N HIS A 23 41.64 -14.71 -8.79
CA HIS A 23 42.33 -15.59 -9.74
C HIS A 23 42.47 -17.02 -9.20
N ILE A 24 42.99 -17.20 -7.99
CA ILE A 24 43.15 -18.54 -7.40
C ILE A 24 41.79 -19.23 -7.18
N ALA A 25 40.79 -18.49 -6.71
CA ALA A 25 39.43 -19.01 -6.53
C ALA A 25 38.83 -19.52 -7.86
N ALA A 26 39.03 -18.75 -8.96
CA ALA A 26 38.58 -19.13 -10.30
C ALA A 26 39.34 -20.39 -10.82
N GLU A 27 40.63 -20.49 -10.59
CA GLU A 27 41.45 -21.66 -10.96
C GLU A 27 41.00 -22.93 -10.20
N ILE A 28 40.69 -22.80 -8.90
CA ILE A 28 40.18 -23.90 -8.08
C ILE A 28 38.78 -24.31 -8.54
N THR A 29 37.87 -23.34 -8.75
CA THR A 29 36.48 -23.57 -9.15
C THR A 29 36.41 -24.19 -10.55
N SER A 30 37.29 -23.81 -11.47
CA SER A 30 37.35 -24.40 -12.81
C SER A 30 38.06 -25.76 -12.84
N GLY A 31 38.56 -26.25 -11.71
CA GLY A 31 39.26 -27.54 -11.64
C GLY A 31 40.69 -27.52 -12.17
N ARG A 32 41.24 -26.36 -12.60
CA ARG A 32 42.61 -26.23 -13.02
C ARG A 32 43.63 -26.42 -11.89
N ILE A 33 43.21 -26.06 -10.66
CA ILE A 33 43.94 -26.47 -9.45
C ILE A 33 43.10 -27.54 -8.77
N SER A 34 43.64 -28.75 -8.67
CA SER A 34 42.90 -29.89 -8.19
C SER A 34 42.77 -29.94 -6.66
N GLU A 35 41.75 -30.64 -6.16
CA GLU A 35 41.61 -30.95 -4.74
C GLU A 35 42.90 -31.63 -4.23
N GLY A 36 43.30 -31.25 -3.00
CA GLY A 36 44.50 -31.77 -2.35
C GLY A 36 45.82 -31.20 -2.90
N GLU A 37 45.80 -30.43 -3.99
CA GLU A 37 46.97 -29.74 -4.51
C GLU A 37 47.48 -28.69 -3.50
N ARG A 38 48.80 -28.55 -3.44
CA ARG A 38 49.45 -27.61 -2.54
C ARG A 38 49.69 -26.28 -3.21
N LEU A 39 49.27 -25.19 -2.58
CA LEU A 39 49.66 -23.87 -3.03
C LEU A 39 51.14 -23.57 -2.62
N PRO A 40 51.84 -22.77 -3.38
CA PRO A 40 53.16 -22.30 -3.01
C PRO A 40 53.17 -21.63 -1.64
N GLY A 41 54.26 -21.80 -0.88
CA GLY A 41 54.41 -21.06 0.39
C GLY A 41 54.32 -19.55 0.18
N LYS A 42 53.80 -18.83 1.16
CA LYS A 42 53.56 -17.37 1.05
C LYS A 42 54.78 -16.59 0.58
N ARG A 43 56.00 -16.92 1.11
CA ARG A 43 57.24 -16.27 0.65
C ARG A 43 57.55 -16.58 -0.80
N THR A 44 57.48 -17.85 -1.16
CA THR A 44 57.69 -18.31 -2.55
C THR A 44 56.73 -17.70 -3.56
N ALA A 45 55.43 -17.55 -3.15
CA ALA A 45 54.42 -16.90 -3.95
C ALA A 45 54.71 -15.40 -4.12
N ALA A 46 55.08 -14.71 -3.04
CA ALA A 46 55.43 -13.30 -3.07
C ALA A 46 56.65 -13.02 -3.99
N ASP A 47 57.69 -13.82 -3.86
CA ASP A 47 58.91 -13.71 -4.69
C ASP A 47 58.63 -13.94 -6.16
N ARG A 48 57.79 -14.95 -6.49
CA ARG A 48 57.47 -15.31 -7.90
C ARG A 48 56.59 -14.26 -8.55
N LEU A 49 55.62 -13.66 -7.79
CA LEU A 49 54.68 -12.68 -8.32
C LEU A 49 55.20 -11.24 -8.21
N GLY A 50 56.35 -11.01 -7.56
CA GLY A 50 56.93 -9.66 -7.36
C GLY A 50 56.05 -8.76 -6.50
N ILE A 51 55.28 -9.33 -5.53
CA ILE A 51 54.37 -8.60 -4.64
C ILE A 51 54.77 -8.77 -3.15
N SER A 52 54.19 -7.96 -2.29
CA SER A 52 54.50 -8.03 -0.87
C SER A 52 53.99 -9.33 -0.21
N LEU A 53 54.69 -9.80 0.82
CA LEU A 53 54.30 -10.96 1.61
C LEU A 53 52.90 -10.75 2.25
N SER A 54 52.61 -9.51 2.67
CA SER A 54 51.31 -9.15 3.25
C SER A 54 50.17 -9.25 2.24
N THR A 55 50.40 -8.95 0.96
CA THR A 55 49.43 -9.12 -0.13
C THR A 55 49.05 -10.60 -0.34
N VAL A 56 50.09 -11.48 -0.37
CA VAL A 56 49.82 -12.93 -0.49
C VAL A 56 49.15 -13.48 0.77
N ASP A 57 49.57 -13.00 1.93
CA ASP A 57 48.96 -13.41 3.20
C ASP A 57 47.48 -13.05 3.26
N GLY A 58 47.13 -11.83 2.87
CA GLY A 58 45.73 -11.39 2.79
C GLY A 58 44.89 -12.25 1.83
N ALA A 59 45.43 -12.54 0.64
CA ALA A 59 44.74 -13.40 -0.33
C ALA A 59 44.53 -14.84 0.20
N TYR A 60 45.54 -15.42 0.81
CA TYR A 60 45.47 -16.77 1.37
C TYR A 60 44.58 -16.88 2.60
N GLN A 61 44.56 -15.84 3.46
CA GLN A 61 43.62 -15.78 4.58
C GLN A 61 42.15 -15.70 4.09
N LEU A 62 41.89 -14.91 3.05
CA LEU A 62 40.57 -14.80 2.47
C LEU A 62 40.12 -16.14 1.84
N LEU A 63 40.98 -16.76 1.01
CA LEU A 63 40.73 -18.09 0.44
C LEU A 63 40.46 -19.15 1.53
N ALA A 64 41.19 -19.07 2.65
CA ALA A 64 41.01 -20.00 3.77
C ALA A 64 39.70 -19.73 4.53
N SER A 65 39.32 -18.46 4.71
CA SER A 65 38.04 -18.09 5.35
C SER A 65 36.81 -18.46 4.53
N GLU A 66 36.94 -18.46 3.20
CA GLU A 66 35.90 -18.87 2.25
C GLU A 66 35.91 -20.38 1.98
N GLY A 67 36.87 -21.12 2.52
CA GLY A 67 36.91 -22.58 2.43
C GLY A 67 37.54 -23.13 1.13
N TYR A 68 38.12 -22.31 0.26
CA TYR A 68 38.84 -22.79 -0.93
C TYR A 68 40.09 -23.56 -0.58
N ILE A 69 40.80 -23.14 0.48
CA ILE A 69 42.03 -23.76 0.94
C ILE A 69 42.01 -23.95 2.46
N ARG A 70 42.84 -24.86 2.96
CA ARG A 70 43.03 -25.05 4.39
C ARG A 70 44.53 -25.10 4.74
N ALA A 71 44.87 -24.57 5.88
CA ALA A 71 46.21 -24.68 6.42
C ALA A 71 46.49 -26.11 6.91
N LYS A 72 47.58 -26.75 6.46
CA LYS A 72 48.04 -28.04 6.95
C LYS A 72 49.34 -27.87 7.70
N PRO A 73 49.42 -28.23 9.00
CA PRO A 73 50.64 -28.09 9.78
C PRO A 73 51.87 -28.69 9.05
N ARG A 74 52.96 -27.94 8.98
CA ARG A 74 54.22 -28.30 8.28
C ARG A 74 54.10 -28.51 6.78
N SER A 75 52.92 -28.31 6.17
CA SER A 75 52.67 -28.59 4.73
C SER A 75 52.17 -27.38 3.94
N GLY A 76 51.93 -26.23 4.59
CA GLY A 76 51.44 -25.03 3.95
C GLY A 76 49.90 -25.05 3.71
N PHE A 77 49.46 -24.53 2.60
CA PHE A 77 48.04 -24.46 2.22
C PHE A 77 47.70 -25.51 1.18
N VAL A 78 46.54 -26.16 1.35
CA VAL A 78 46.08 -27.25 0.48
C VAL A 78 44.64 -26.93 0.03
N VAL A 79 44.33 -27.15 -1.22
CA VAL A 79 43.01 -26.94 -1.82
C VAL A 79 42.01 -27.90 -1.20
N CYS A 80 40.86 -27.35 -0.74
CA CYS A 80 39.78 -28.13 -0.19
C CYS A 80 38.96 -28.80 -1.28
N HIS A 81 38.23 -29.87 -0.92
CA HIS A 81 37.16 -30.41 -1.76
C HIS A 81 36.06 -29.35 -1.86
N LEU A 82 35.77 -28.89 -3.06
CA LEU A 82 34.57 -28.12 -3.35
C LEU A 82 33.56 -29.10 -3.95
N GLU A 83 32.46 -29.33 -3.23
CA GLU A 83 31.30 -29.89 -3.90
C GLU A 83 30.95 -28.93 -5.06
N GLN A 84 31.17 -29.38 -6.28
CA GLN A 84 30.69 -28.67 -7.45
C GLN A 84 29.15 -28.69 -7.34
N LEU A 85 28.58 -27.64 -6.80
CA LEU A 85 27.19 -27.33 -7.10
C LEU A 85 27.18 -27.12 -8.62
N GLU A 86 26.75 -28.16 -9.37
CA GLU A 86 26.35 -27.96 -10.75
C GLU A 86 25.35 -26.79 -10.71
N ALA A 87 25.84 -25.61 -11.06
CA ALA A 87 24.94 -24.49 -11.28
C ALA A 87 23.94 -24.97 -12.34
N PRO A 88 22.64 -25.08 -12.01
CA PRO A 88 21.69 -25.47 -13.05
C PRO A 88 21.92 -24.54 -14.22
N ALA A 89 22.07 -25.11 -15.42
CA ALA A 89 22.24 -24.33 -16.64
C ALA A 89 21.15 -23.25 -16.60
N LEU A 90 21.58 -22.01 -16.41
CA LEU A 90 20.64 -20.89 -16.43
C LEU A 90 20.10 -20.86 -17.86
N GLU A 91 18.93 -21.44 -18.07
CA GLU A 91 18.17 -21.17 -19.28
C GLU A 91 18.12 -19.65 -19.44
N PRO A 92 18.45 -19.11 -20.61
CA PRO A 92 18.34 -17.69 -20.83
C PRO A 92 16.92 -17.30 -20.46
N LEU A 93 16.76 -16.44 -19.42
CA LEU A 93 15.46 -15.92 -19.01
C LEU A 93 14.82 -15.37 -20.28
N SER A 94 13.79 -16.05 -20.77
CA SER A 94 12.96 -15.47 -21.82
C SER A 94 12.57 -14.07 -21.36
N PRO A 95 12.75 -13.04 -22.19
CA PRO A 95 12.34 -11.70 -21.79
C PRO A 95 10.90 -11.79 -21.31
N ALA A 96 10.65 -11.36 -20.08
CA ALA A 96 9.31 -11.27 -19.56
C ALA A 96 8.46 -10.54 -20.61
N PRO A 97 7.22 -10.98 -20.89
CA PRO A 97 6.36 -10.27 -21.82
C PRO A 97 6.42 -8.79 -21.43
N ALA A 98 6.75 -7.96 -22.42
CA ALA A 98 6.90 -6.51 -22.19
C ALA A 98 5.70 -6.06 -21.39
N ALA A 99 5.95 -5.53 -20.19
CA ALA A 99 4.88 -4.93 -19.41
C ALA A 99 4.22 -3.93 -20.36
N GLU A 100 2.91 -4.07 -20.57
CA GLU A 100 2.16 -3.13 -21.39
C GLU A 100 2.64 -1.73 -20.98
N GLU A 101 3.29 -1.04 -21.91
CA GLU A 101 3.72 0.33 -21.69
C GLU A 101 2.50 1.08 -21.22
N LYS A 102 2.50 1.45 -19.95
CA LYS A 102 1.48 2.37 -19.43
C LYS A 102 1.58 3.59 -20.31
N ALA A 103 0.61 3.73 -21.21
CA ALA A 103 0.54 4.86 -22.14
C ALA A 103 0.78 6.11 -21.31
N ALA A 104 1.94 6.75 -21.53
CA ALA A 104 2.32 7.95 -20.83
C ALA A 104 1.24 9.00 -21.13
N SER A 105 0.67 9.62 -20.09
CA SER A 105 -0.26 10.75 -20.13
C SER A 105 -1.68 10.52 -20.65
N ALA A 106 -2.33 9.38 -20.47
CA ALA A 106 -3.78 9.34 -20.60
C ALA A 106 -4.41 10.15 -19.45
N LEU A 107 -5.30 11.09 -19.79
CA LEU A 107 -6.14 11.75 -18.79
C LEU A 107 -6.98 10.70 -18.04
N SER A 108 -7.13 10.85 -16.73
CA SER A 108 -7.78 9.79 -15.95
C SER A 108 -8.73 10.32 -14.89
N PHE A 109 -9.95 9.85 -14.95
CA PHE A 109 -10.94 9.96 -13.88
C PHE A 109 -10.84 8.83 -12.84
N GLY A 110 -9.67 8.19 -12.73
CA GLY A 110 -9.46 7.11 -11.76
C GLY A 110 -9.59 7.59 -10.31
N THR A 111 -10.28 6.80 -9.49
CA THR A 111 -10.55 7.13 -8.09
C THR A 111 -9.35 6.95 -7.16
N GLY A 112 -8.28 6.28 -7.62
CA GLY A 112 -7.08 5.95 -6.82
C GLY A 112 -6.08 7.09 -6.66
N GLY A 113 -6.14 8.13 -7.49
CA GLY A 113 -5.13 9.17 -7.59
C GLY A 113 -5.21 10.26 -6.53
N ILE A 114 -4.07 10.90 -6.28
CA ILE A 114 -3.92 12.12 -5.49
C ILE A 114 -3.08 13.12 -6.27
N ASP A 115 -3.14 14.37 -5.86
CA ASP A 115 -2.23 15.41 -6.37
C ASP A 115 -0.86 15.31 -5.70
N ALA A 116 0.11 14.76 -6.41
CA ALA A 116 1.49 14.64 -5.90
C ALA A 116 2.15 16.00 -5.62
N SER A 117 1.70 17.09 -6.23
CA SER A 117 2.22 18.44 -5.96
C SER A 117 1.87 18.96 -4.56
N LEU A 118 0.82 18.38 -3.95
CA LEU A 118 0.40 18.73 -2.59
C LEU A 118 1.21 18.01 -1.51
N PHE A 119 2.02 16.99 -1.88
CA PHE A 119 2.87 16.32 -0.92
C PHE A 119 3.92 17.27 -0.34
N PRO A 120 4.11 17.30 0.97
CA PRO A 120 4.98 18.26 1.65
C PRO A 120 6.46 17.86 1.59
N TYR A 121 7.06 17.72 0.41
CA TYR A 121 8.40 17.15 0.18
C TYR A 121 9.46 17.71 1.13
N ARG A 122 9.58 19.05 1.23
CA ARG A 122 10.62 19.70 2.05
C ARG A 122 10.44 19.41 3.54
N THR A 123 9.19 19.50 4.03
CA THR A 123 8.89 19.23 5.44
C THR A 123 9.10 17.76 5.77
N TRP A 124 8.60 16.87 4.93
CA TRP A 124 8.76 15.43 5.12
C TRP A 124 10.22 15.02 5.14
N ALA A 125 11.01 15.45 4.13
CA ALA A 125 12.44 15.14 4.05
C ALA A 125 13.22 15.65 5.26
N ARG A 126 12.91 16.88 5.73
CA ARG A 126 13.54 17.44 6.94
C ARG A 126 13.23 16.58 8.17
N LEU A 127 11.95 16.28 8.41
CA LEU A 127 11.53 15.46 9.57
C LEU A 127 12.11 14.06 9.51
N PHE A 128 12.12 13.43 8.33
CA PHE A 128 12.68 12.09 8.13
C PHE A 128 14.19 12.08 8.42
N LYS A 129 14.93 13.05 7.86
CA LYS A 129 16.37 13.20 8.10
C LYS A 129 16.66 13.40 9.58
N ASP A 130 15.95 14.32 10.24
CA ASP A 130 16.13 14.59 11.67
C ASP A 130 15.85 13.34 12.52
N THR A 131 14.80 12.59 12.17
CA THR A 131 14.44 11.34 12.84
C THR A 131 15.55 10.30 12.69
N LEU A 132 16.06 10.12 11.47
CA LEU A 132 17.11 9.14 11.18
C LEU A 132 18.41 9.40 11.99
N TYR A 133 18.81 10.67 12.11
CA TYR A 133 20.05 11.03 12.81
C TYR A 133 19.91 11.05 14.34
N ASN A 134 18.74 11.38 14.86
CA ASN A 134 18.56 11.62 16.29
C ASN A 134 17.89 10.48 17.05
N ARG A 135 17.42 9.43 16.37
CA ARG A 135 16.68 8.31 16.99
C ARG A 135 17.27 6.95 16.59
N PRO A 136 18.49 6.62 17.06
CA PRO A 136 19.12 5.33 16.78
C PRO A 136 18.34 4.14 17.36
N ASP A 137 17.50 4.35 18.35
CA ASP A 137 16.58 3.36 18.93
C ASP A 137 15.55 2.82 17.91
N LEU A 138 15.27 3.56 16.84
CA LEU A 138 14.37 3.13 15.78
C LEU A 138 14.92 2.02 14.87
N LEU A 139 16.22 1.72 15.00
CA LEU A 139 16.85 0.56 14.34
C LEU A 139 16.44 -0.77 14.99
N LEU A 140 15.93 -0.73 16.21
CA LEU A 140 15.48 -1.92 16.93
C LEU A 140 14.01 -2.25 16.58
N HIS A 141 13.60 -3.49 16.85
CA HIS A 141 12.20 -3.89 16.74
C HIS A 141 11.32 -2.99 17.62
N GLY A 142 10.17 -2.60 17.09
CA GLY A 142 9.16 -1.81 17.79
C GLY A 142 8.02 -2.65 18.36
N ASP A 143 7.00 -1.98 18.88
CA ASP A 143 5.75 -2.61 19.31
C ASP A 143 5.03 -3.23 18.10
N PRO A 144 4.56 -4.48 18.17
CA PRO A 144 3.76 -5.11 17.11
C PRO A 144 2.54 -4.29 16.67
N LYS A 145 1.95 -3.54 17.59
CA LYS A 145 0.82 -2.63 17.30
C LYS A 145 1.22 -1.35 16.56
N GLY A 146 2.51 -1.13 16.35
CA GLY A 146 3.10 0.12 15.89
C GLY A 146 3.56 1.03 17.04
N ASP A 147 4.42 1.99 16.74
CA ASP A 147 5.04 2.86 17.75
C ASP A 147 3.99 3.62 18.57
N GLU A 148 4.15 3.59 19.89
CA GLU A 148 3.18 4.17 20.84
C GLU A 148 2.96 5.66 20.60
N ASP A 149 4.01 6.42 20.30
CA ASP A 149 3.93 7.86 20.04
C ASP A 149 2.97 8.15 18.88
N LEU A 150 3.07 7.41 17.77
CA LEU A 150 2.16 7.57 16.64
C LEU A 150 0.74 7.14 17.00
N ARG A 151 0.56 6.03 17.73
CA ARG A 151 -0.77 5.61 18.20
C ARG A 151 -1.42 6.67 19.09
N ARG A 152 -0.66 7.34 19.96
CA ARG A 152 -1.13 8.48 20.78
C ARG A 152 -1.50 9.70 19.91
N ALA A 153 -0.69 10.01 18.89
CA ALA A 153 -0.99 11.10 17.95
C ALA A 153 -2.26 10.83 17.17
N ILE A 154 -2.45 9.59 16.68
CA ILE A 154 -3.67 9.15 15.99
C ILE A 154 -4.89 9.23 16.94
N ALA A 155 -4.77 8.78 18.20
CA ALA A 155 -5.86 8.86 19.17
C ALA A 155 -6.34 10.31 19.38
N ARG A 156 -5.41 11.26 19.54
CA ARG A 156 -5.73 12.70 19.65
C ARG A 156 -6.41 13.22 18.38
N TYR A 157 -5.89 12.88 17.22
CA TYR A 157 -6.47 13.27 15.94
C TYR A 157 -7.91 12.76 15.79
N LEU A 158 -8.15 11.49 16.08
CA LEU A 158 -9.47 10.85 15.99
C LEU A 158 -10.47 11.48 16.98
N HIS A 159 -10.02 11.78 18.17
CA HIS A 159 -10.87 12.46 19.15
C HIS A 159 -11.32 13.85 18.65
N GLN A 160 -10.39 14.63 18.11
CA GLN A 160 -10.67 15.98 17.62
C GLN A 160 -11.47 16.01 16.31
N SER A 161 -11.21 15.07 15.40
CA SER A 161 -11.76 15.11 14.04
C SER A 161 -12.99 14.23 13.84
N ARG A 162 -13.13 13.15 14.63
CA ARG A 162 -14.18 12.12 14.48
C ARG A 162 -15.02 11.89 15.74
N GLY A 163 -14.62 12.47 16.87
CA GLY A 163 -15.27 12.22 18.17
C GLY A 163 -14.99 10.82 18.74
N ILE A 164 -14.05 10.09 18.17
CA ILE A 164 -13.66 8.75 18.66
C ILE A 164 -12.88 8.90 19.95
N THR A 165 -13.37 8.31 21.03
CA THR A 165 -12.69 8.24 22.32
C THR A 165 -12.12 6.83 22.51
N ALA A 166 -10.98 6.57 21.91
CA ALA A 166 -10.27 5.30 22.03
C ALA A 166 -8.87 5.54 22.62
N PRO A 167 -8.47 4.80 23.67
CA PRO A 167 -7.10 4.84 24.16
C PRO A 167 -6.15 4.24 23.09
N HIS A 168 -4.90 4.71 23.08
CA HIS A 168 -3.90 4.34 22.08
C HIS A 168 -3.55 2.86 22.06
N ASP A 169 -3.78 2.12 23.14
CA ASP A 169 -3.59 0.67 23.24
C ASP A 169 -4.60 -0.15 22.42
N ARG A 170 -5.69 0.49 21.99
CA ARG A 170 -6.70 -0.10 21.08
C ARG A 170 -6.46 0.23 19.61
N ILE A 171 -5.38 0.92 19.28
CA ILE A 171 -5.01 1.30 17.92
C ILE A 171 -3.91 0.38 17.42
N LEU A 172 -4.12 -0.17 16.23
CA LEU A 172 -3.11 -0.93 15.47
C LEU A 172 -2.70 -0.13 14.25
N ILE A 173 -1.40 -0.10 13.96
CA ILE A 173 -0.83 0.51 12.74
C ILE A 173 -0.42 -0.61 11.79
N GLY A 174 -0.79 -0.50 10.52
CA GLY A 174 -0.48 -1.51 9.51
C GLY A 174 -0.10 -0.92 8.16
N ALA A 175 0.56 -1.73 7.33
CA ALA A 175 1.02 -1.38 6.00
C ALA A 175 -0.13 -1.29 4.98
N GLY A 176 -1.08 -0.40 5.23
CA GLY A 176 -2.27 -0.18 4.42
C GLY A 176 -3.47 -0.99 4.88
N MET A 177 -4.62 -0.64 4.32
CA MET A 177 -5.91 -1.26 4.65
C MET A 177 -5.92 -2.76 4.34
N GLU A 178 -5.29 -3.18 3.25
CA GLU A 178 -5.25 -4.58 2.82
C GLU A 178 -4.66 -5.48 3.91
N TYR A 179 -3.56 -5.06 4.55
CA TYR A 179 -2.96 -5.78 5.68
C TYR A 179 -3.90 -5.82 6.88
N LEU A 180 -4.54 -4.70 7.21
CA LEU A 180 -5.46 -4.65 8.36
C LEU A 180 -6.70 -5.53 8.16
N LEU A 181 -7.25 -5.57 6.95
CA LEU A 181 -8.35 -6.48 6.61
C LEU A 181 -7.91 -7.95 6.65
N TRP A 182 -6.72 -8.26 6.14
CA TRP A 182 -6.15 -9.60 6.22
C TRP A 182 -6.01 -10.05 7.69
N LEU A 183 -5.51 -9.17 8.55
CA LEU A 183 -5.40 -9.42 10.00
C LEU A 183 -6.78 -9.67 10.62
N LEU A 184 -7.80 -8.90 10.24
CA LEU A 184 -9.18 -9.09 10.71
C LEU A 184 -9.76 -10.45 10.28
N CYS A 185 -9.46 -10.94 9.08
CA CYS A 185 -9.88 -12.26 8.65
C CYS A 185 -9.43 -13.34 9.63
N HIS A 186 -8.19 -13.25 10.12
CA HIS A 186 -7.66 -14.22 11.10
C HIS A 186 -8.19 -14.01 12.51
N LEU A 187 -8.48 -12.76 12.91
CA LEU A 187 -9.13 -12.48 14.19
C LEU A 187 -10.58 -12.95 14.22
N LEU A 188 -11.25 -12.96 13.08
CA LEU A 188 -12.68 -13.26 12.91
C LEU A 188 -12.90 -14.55 12.09
N GLU A 189 -11.96 -15.47 12.17
CA GLU A 189 -12.01 -16.76 11.48
C GLU A 189 -13.34 -17.50 11.69
N GLY A 190 -13.83 -18.13 10.61
CA GLY A 190 -15.09 -18.90 10.62
C GLY A 190 -16.36 -18.04 10.61
N ARG A 191 -16.24 -16.71 10.49
CA ARG A 191 -17.39 -15.81 10.39
C ARG A 191 -17.83 -15.58 8.96
N ARG A 192 -19.05 -15.07 8.82
CA ARG A 192 -19.63 -14.65 7.56
C ARG A 192 -19.66 -13.12 7.48
N ALA A 193 -19.14 -12.58 6.39
CA ALA A 193 -19.09 -11.13 6.15
C ALA A 193 -20.16 -10.69 5.14
N ALA A 194 -20.70 -9.51 5.31
CA ALA A 194 -21.51 -8.80 4.33
C ALA A 194 -20.76 -7.56 3.85
N VAL A 195 -20.82 -7.29 2.54
CA VAL A 195 -20.22 -6.11 1.91
C VAL A 195 -21.27 -5.34 1.10
N GLU A 196 -21.06 -4.05 0.91
CA GLU A 196 -21.88 -3.19 0.05
C GLU A 196 -21.78 -3.63 -1.41
N ASP A 197 -22.91 -3.56 -2.15
CA ASP A 197 -23.00 -3.82 -3.60
C ASP A 197 -23.85 -2.74 -4.29
N PRO A 198 -23.26 -1.88 -5.14
CA PRO A 198 -21.84 -1.82 -5.51
C PRO A 198 -20.91 -1.47 -4.34
N GLY A 199 -19.65 -1.95 -4.41
CA GLY A 199 -18.67 -1.78 -3.35
C GLY A 199 -17.24 -1.82 -3.85
N TYR A 200 -16.27 -1.70 -2.93
CA TYR A 200 -14.85 -1.74 -3.28
C TYR A 200 -14.39 -3.18 -3.56
N PRO A 201 -14.04 -3.54 -4.82
CA PRO A 201 -13.82 -4.94 -5.20
C PRO A 201 -12.69 -5.64 -4.43
N LYS A 202 -11.66 -4.90 -4.00
CA LYS A 202 -10.56 -5.49 -3.22
C LYS A 202 -11.01 -6.04 -1.87
N VAL A 203 -12.00 -5.42 -1.23
CA VAL A 203 -12.49 -5.85 0.09
C VAL A 203 -13.07 -7.24 0.00
N HIS A 204 -13.98 -7.47 -0.94
CA HIS A 204 -14.55 -8.79 -1.18
C HIS A 204 -13.45 -9.83 -1.44
N GLN A 205 -12.48 -9.50 -2.31
CA GLN A 205 -11.37 -10.41 -2.63
C GLN A 205 -10.51 -10.75 -1.41
N ILE A 206 -10.20 -9.75 -0.57
CA ILE A 206 -9.39 -9.95 0.65
C ILE A 206 -10.15 -10.81 1.66
N LEU A 207 -11.42 -10.50 1.93
CA LEU A 207 -12.23 -11.24 2.90
C LEU A 207 -12.44 -12.68 2.44
N SER A 208 -12.78 -12.92 1.17
CA SER A 208 -12.98 -14.27 0.63
C SER A 208 -11.70 -15.10 0.62
N ARG A 209 -10.57 -14.52 0.17
CA ARG A 209 -9.27 -15.21 0.19
C ARG A 209 -8.71 -15.37 1.59
N GLY A 210 -9.15 -14.54 2.53
CA GLY A 210 -8.87 -14.65 3.96
C GLY A 210 -9.72 -15.71 4.67
N GLY A 211 -10.54 -16.48 3.93
CA GLY A 211 -11.31 -17.61 4.47
C GLY A 211 -12.70 -17.26 4.98
N LEU A 212 -13.18 -16.02 4.80
CA LEU A 212 -14.53 -15.66 5.17
C LEU A 212 -15.50 -15.93 4.01
N GLN A 213 -16.72 -16.35 4.33
CA GLN A 213 -17.83 -16.32 3.38
C GLN A 213 -18.34 -14.89 3.26
N VAL A 214 -18.60 -14.42 2.02
CA VAL A 214 -18.97 -13.03 1.79
C VAL A 214 -20.30 -12.94 1.05
N ASP A 215 -21.26 -12.23 1.65
CA ASP A 215 -22.56 -11.89 1.06
C ASP A 215 -22.51 -10.45 0.52
N PHE A 216 -23.08 -10.27 -0.67
CA PHE A 216 -23.25 -8.95 -1.26
C PHE A 216 -24.63 -8.41 -0.88
N ILE A 217 -24.67 -7.24 -0.26
CA ILE A 217 -25.91 -6.59 0.17
C ILE A 217 -26.15 -5.34 -0.68
N PRO A 218 -27.27 -5.27 -1.41
CA PRO A 218 -27.56 -4.13 -2.25
C PRO A 218 -27.71 -2.83 -1.47
N LEU A 219 -27.48 -1.72 -2.15
CA LEU A 219 -27.76 -0.40 -1.64
C LEU A 219 -29.16 0.05 -2.01
N ASP A 220 -29.79 0.80 -1.12
CA ASP A 220 -30.96 1.64 -1.44
C ASP A 220 -30.57 3.13 -1.42
N ALA A 221 -31.52 4.04 -1.46
CA ALA A 221 -31.28 5.48 -1.42
C ALA A 221 -30.56 5.99 -0.16
N TYR A 222 -30.40 5.16 0.87
CA TYR A 222 -29.81 5.51 2.16
C TYR A 222 -28.56 4.69 2.53
N GLY A 223 -28.09 3.83 1.64
CA GLY A 223 -26.93 2.95 1.85
C GLY A 223 -27.33 1.47 1.91
N MET A 224 -26.51 0.65 2.55
CA MET A 224 -26.75 -0.81 2.64
C MET A 224 -28.17 -1.11 3.13
N ASP A 225 -28.90 -1.98 2.39
CA ASP A 225 -30.28 -2.38 2.74
C ASP A 225 -30.31 -3.23 4.02
N PRO A 226 -30.92 -2.73 5.11
CA PRO A 226 -30.96 -3.44 6.38
C PRO A 226 -31.90 -4.65 6.36
N ILE A 227 -32.86 -4.70 5.43
CA ILE A 227 -33.79 -5.83 5.30
C ILE A 227 -33.05 -7.03 4.74
N THR A 228 -32.32 -6.84 3.64
CA THR A 228 -31.47 -7.88 3.04
C THR A 228 -30.37 -8.31 4.00
N LEU A 229 -29.72 -7.35 4.69
CA LEU A 229 -28.73 -7.66 5.70
C LEU A 229 -29.26 -8.54 6.85
N ARG A 230 -30.48 -8.30 7.33
CA ARG A 230 -31.09 -9.15 8.39
C ARG A 230 -31.42 -10.55 7.91
N ARG A 231 -31.64 -10.75 6.60
CA ARG A 231 -31.89 -12.07 6.00
C ARG A 231 -30.61 -12.84 5.73
N SER A 232 -29.47 -12.17 5.72
CA SER A 232 -28.17 -12.83 5.62
C SER A 232 -27.75 -13.40 6.99
N ASP A 233 -26.91 -14.40 6.97
CA ASP A 233 -26.31 -14.98 8.18
C ASP A 233 -25.00 -14.25 8.57
N ALA A 234 -24.81 -13.03 8.15
CA ALA A 234 -23.62 -12.27 8.39
C ALA A 234 -23.42 -11.95 9.89
N ASP A 235 -22.19 -12.11 10.34
CA ASP A 235 -21.69 -11.68 11.65
C ASP A 235 -20.84 -10.42 11.56
N LEU A 236 -20.37 -10.10 10.37
CA LEU A 236 -19.50 -8.98 10.07
C LEU A 236 -20.07 -8.18 8.91
N VAL A 237 -20.05 -6.87 9.01
CA VAL A 237 -20.45 -5.96 7.91
C VAL A 237 -19.30 -5.00 7.62
N TYR A 238 -18.94 -4.86 6.35
CA TYR A 238 -18.02 -3.82 5.90
C TYR A 238 -18.77 -2.69 5.22
N LEU A 239 -18.53 -1.45 5.66
CA LEU A 239 -19.23 -0.24 5.22
C LEU A 239 -18.25 0.91 4.98
N THR A 240 -18.61 1.79 4.05
CA THR A 240 -17.97 3.09 3.83
C THR A 240 -18.96 4.25 4.09
N PRO A 241 -19.48 4.41 5.31
CA PRO A 241 -20.67 5.21 5.58
C PRO A 241 -20.44 6.73 5.53
N GLY A 242 -19.20 7.18 5.57
CA GLY A 242 -18.81 8.59 5.42
C GLY A 242 -18.91 9.08 3.98
N HIS A 243 -18.59 8.17 3.06
CA HIS A 243 -18.59 8.38 1.61
C HIS A 243 -18.57 6.99 0.95
N GLN A 244 -19.76 6.44 0.67
CA GLN A 244 -19.91 5.10 0.14
C GLN A 244 -19.15 4.96 -1.18
N PHE A 245 -18.28 3.97 -1.27
CA PHE A 245 -17.54 3.70 -2.47
C PHE A 245 -18.26 2.64 -3.33
N PRO A 246 -18.51 2.91 -4.62
CA PRO A 246 -18.09 4.07 -5.39
C PRO A 246 -19.15 5.16 -5.56
N THR A 247 -20.37 5.00 -5.01
CA THR A 247 -21.50 5.87 -5.31
C THR A 247 -21.37 7.30 -4.76
N GLY A 248 -20.57 7.47 -3.70
CA GLY A 248 -20.43 8.76 -3.04
C GLY A 248 -21.56 9.08 -2.03
N LEU A 249 -22.50 8.15 -1.85
CA LEU A 249 -23.60 8.31 -0.91
C LEU A 249 -23.10 8.43 0.54
N VAL A 250 -23.66 9.37 1.26
CA VAL A 250 -23.42 9.51 2.73
C VAL A 250 -24.54 8.81 3.47
N THR A 251 -24.21 7.76 4.20
CA THR A 251 -25.18 7.02 5.02
C THR A 251 -25.77 7.92 6.11
N PRO A 252 -27.09 8.20 6.10
CA PRO A 252 -27.73 9.12 7.05
C PRO A 252 -27.80 8.53 8.46
N ALA A 253 -28.01 9.40 9.45
CA ALA A 253 -28.01 9.02 10.88
C ALA A 253 -29.01 7.89 11.20
N GLY A 254 -30.19 7.94 10.63
CA GLY A 254 -31.21 6.88 10.81
C GLY A 254 -30.69 5.51 10.39
N ARG A 255 -30.10 5.41 9.18
CA ARG A 255 -29.53 4.16 8.68
C ARG A 255 -28.36 3.68 9.52
N ARG A 256 -27.46 4.59 9.98
CA ARG A 256 -26.38 4.23 10.90
C ARG A 256 -26.93 3.59 12.19
N THR A 257 -28.02 4.17 12.74
CA THR A 257 -28.67 3.62 13.92
C THR A 257 -29.28 2.23 13.66
N GLU A 258 -29.90 2.00 12.49
CA GLU A 258 -30.44 0.69 12.10
C GLU A 258 -29.34 -0.37 11.99
N LEU A 259 -28.19 -0.03 11.40
CA LEU A 259 -27.03 -0.93 11.28
C LEU A 259 -26.40 -1.22 12.66
N LEU A 260 -26.28 -0.24 13.53
CA LEU A 260 -25.81 -0.44 14.91
C LEU A 260 -26.80 -1.32 15.70
N LYS A 261 -28.11 -1.15 15.51
CA LYS A 261 -29.12 -2.03 16.10
C LYS A 261 -28.93 -3.46 15.61
N TRP A 262 -28.75 -3.68 14.30
CA TRP A 262 -28.45 -5.00 13.76
C TRP A 262 -27.23 -5.64 14.44
N ALA A 263 -26.15 -4.88 14.63
CA ALA A 263 -24.97 -5.38 15.30
C ALA A 263 -25.23 -5.74 16.78
N SER A 264 -26.18 -5.07 17.42
CA SER A 264 -26.55 -5.31 18.83
C SER A 264 -27.48 -6.51 19.03
N GLU A 265 -28.18 -6.98 17.99
CA GLU A 265 -29.15 -8.08 18.06
C GLU A 265 -28.52 -9.43 18.36
N ARG A 266 -27.24 -9.63 18.02
CA ARG A 266 -26.49 -10.88 18.35
C ARG A 266 -25.12 -10.56 18.93
N PRO A 267 -24.70 -11.25 20.01
CA PRO A 267 -23.33 -11.16 20.50
C PRO A 267 -22.32 -11.58 19.41
N GLY A 268 -21.20 -10.89 19.34
CA GLY A 268 -20.15 -11.22 18.39
C GLY A 268 -20.32 -10.66 16.98
N ARG A 269 -21.41 -9.95 16.66
CA ARG A 269 -21.51 -9.16 15.44
C ARG A 269 -20.66 -7.90 15.52
N TYR A 270 -20.01 -7.57 14.40
CA TYR A 270 -19.19 -6.38 14.26
C TYR A 270 -19.48 -5.63 12.96
N ILE A 271 -19.23 -4.33 12.98
CA ILE A 271 -19.23 -3.46 11.79
C ILE A 271 -17.81 -2.98 11.57
N ILE A 272 -17.27 -3.12 10.37
CA ILE A 272 -16.06 -2.46 9.92
C ILE A 272 -16.49 -1.16 9.24
N GLU A 273 -16.16 -0.04 9.85
CA GLU A 273 -16.32 1.30 9.30
C GLU A 273 -15.00 1.71 8.66
N ASP A 274 -14.94 1.71 7.32
CA ASP A 274 -13.80 2.22 6.56
C ASP A 274 -14.02 3.70 6.23
N ASP A 275 -13.16 4.52 6.79
CA ASP A 275 -13.16 5.98 6.65
C ASP A 275 -11.94 6.41 5.84
N TYR A 276 -12.01 6.23 4.52
CA TYR A 276 -10.86 6.39 3.63
C TYR A 276 -10.63 7.82 3.13
N ASP A 277 -11.66 8.73 3.14
CA ASP A 277 -11.55 10.08 2.58
C ASP A 277 -12.50 11.12 3.18
N SER A 278 -13.12 10.84 4.32
CA SER A 278 -14.07 11.76 4.97
C SER A 278 -13.46 13.09 5.44
N GLU A 279 -12.14 13.24 5.38
CA GLU A 279 -11.44 14.51 5.51
C GLU A 279 -11.86 15.52 4.42
N PHE A 280 -12.25 15.02 3.24
CA PHE A 280 -12.63 15.81 2.07
C PHE A 280 -14.14 16.04 1.98
N ARG A 281 -14.72 16.52 3.08
CA ARG A 281 -16.10 16.98 3.09
C ARG A 281 -16.14 18.47 2.77
N PHE A 282 -16.87 18.85 1.73
CA PHE A 282 -16.91 20.21 1.23
C PHE A 282 -18.15 20.96 1.70
N ASP A 283 -19.27 20.27 1.92
CA ASP A 283 -20.54 20.84 2.27
C ASP A 283 -21.16 20.13 3.48
N GLY A 284 -21.92 20.86 4.29
CA GLY A 284 -22.62 20.37 5.46
C GLY A 284 -21.72 20.15 6.69
N ARG A 285 -22.35 19.71 7.80
CA ARG A 285 -21.63 19.37 9.04
C ARG A 285 -21.11 17.94 9.00
N PRO A 286 -19.93 17.66 9.55
CA PRO A 286 -19.46 16.29 9.73
C PRO A 286 -20.47 15.47 10.54
N MET A 287 -20.78 14.26 10.06
CA MET A 287 -21.56 13.31 10.84
C MET A 287 -20.65 12.53 11.78
N PRO A 288 -21.08 12.22 13.00
CA PRO A 288 -20.34 11.34 13.89
C PRO A 288 -20.11 9.99 13.20
N CYS A 289 -18.92 9.44 13.33
CA CYS A 289 -18.64 8.09 12.85
C CYS A 289 -19.39 7.05 13.71
N MET A 290 -19.61 5.86 13.15
CA MET A 290 -20.35 4.80 13.87
C MET A 290 -19.55 4.27 15.05
N GLN A 291 -18.21 4.27 14.96
CA GLN A 291 -17.33 3.87 16.05
C GLN A 291 -17.47 4.76 17.28
N ALA A 292 -17.70 6.07 17.11
CA ALA A 292 -17.95 6.96 18.22
C ALA A 292 -19.32 6.70 18.91
N LEU A 293 -20.28 6.14 18.16
CA LEU A 293 -21.61 5.78 18.67
C LEU A 293 -21.62 4.42 19.38
N ASP A 294 -20.89 3.43 18.87
CA ASP A 294 -20.76 2.11 19.51
C ASP A 294 -19.32 1.57 19.43
N PRO A 295 -18.45 1.96 20.37
CA PRO A 295 -17.05 1.55 20.39
C PRO A 295 -16.82 0.07 20.74
N GLN A 296 -17.88 -0.69 21.06
CA GLN A 296 -17.79 -2.10 21.41
C GLN A 296 -18.07 -3.03 20.21
N ARG A 297 -18.76 -2.52 19.19
CA ARG A 297 -19.16 -3.31 18.02
C ARG A 297 -18.60 -2.77 16.71
N VAL A 298 -18.07 -1.55 16.71
CA VAL A 298 -17.52 -0.95 15.48
C VAL A 298 -16.00 -0.99 15.50
N ILE A 299 -15.44 -1.63 14.47
CA ILE A 299 -14.04 -1.62 14.11
C ILE A 299 -13.87 -0.44 13.15
N TYR A 300 -13.04 0.52 13.49
CA TYR A 300 -12.79 1.67 12.62
C TYR A 300 -11.47 1.50 11.89
N ILE A 301 -11.45 1.72 10.59
CA ILE A 301 -10.24 1.74 9.77
C ILE A 301 -10.09 3.13 9.18
N GLY A 302 -8.90 3.71 9.34
CA GLY A 302 -8.50 4.96 8.72
C GLY A 302 -7.17 4.83 7.99
N THR A 303 -6.92 5.70 7.01
CA THR A 303 -5.71 5.64 6.18
C THR A 303 -5.12 7.02 5.94
N PHE A 304 -3.80 7.08 5.81
CA PHE A 304 -3.10 8.29 5.37
C PHE A 304 -2.87 8.33 3.84
N SER A 305 -3.37 7.33 3.11
CA SER A 305 -3.16 7.22 1.66
C SER A 305 -3.73 8.38 0.86
N ARG A 306 -4.87 8.95 1.30
CA ARG A 306 -5.52 10.09 0.64
C ARG A 306 -5.03 11.43 1.15
N THR A 307 -4.64 11.49 2.41
CA THR A 307 -4.30 12.73 3.13
C THR A 307 -2.81 13.04 3.10
N ILE A 308 -1.97 12.06 2.72
CA ILE A 308 -0.53 12.25 2.55
C ILE A 308 -0.09 11.68 1.19
N ALA A 309 0.03 10.36 1.08
CA ALA A 309 0.33 9.67 -0.18
C ALA A 309 0.02 8.16 -0.08
N PRO A 310 -0.48 7.51 -1.14
CA PRO A 310 -0.68 6.06 -1.15
C PRO A 310 0.62 5.27 -0.90
N ALA A 311 1.75 5.82 -1.33
CA ALA A 311 3.07 5.17 -1.27
C ALA A 311 3.62 5.00 0.17
N ILE A 312 3.19 5.82 1.15
CA ILE A 312 3.69 5.68 2.52
C ILE A 312 3.15 4.43 3.22
N ARG A 313 2.07 3.84 2.70
CA ARG A 313 1.48 2.58 3.19
C ARG A 313 1.20 2.58 4.68
N VAL A 314 0.69 3.67 5.24
CA VAL A 314 0.28 3.76 6.65
C VAL A 314 -1.23 3.83 6.74
N ALA A 315 -1.80 2.82 7.41
CA ALA A 315 -3.20 2.79 7.82
C ALA A 315 -3.27 2.40 9.31
N TYR A 316 -4.40 2.62 9.91
CA TYR A 316 -4.61 2.28 11.31
C TYR A 316 -6.02 1.75 11.54
N MET A 317 -6.17 0.96 12.59
CA MET A 317 -7.43 0.34 12.97
C MET A 317 -7.66 0.53 14.47
N VAL A 318 -8.89 0.89 14.83
CA VAL A 318 -9.34 0.95 16.23
C VAL A 318 -10.19 -0.27 16.51
N LEU A 319 -9.73 -1.14 17.40
CA LEU A 319 -10.43 -2.38 17.75
C LEU A 319 -11.32 -2.24 18.99
N PRO A 320 -12.49 -2.91 19.02
CA PRO A 320 -13.20 -3.23 20.25
C PRO A 320 -12.32 -3.99 21.24
N ARG A 321 -12.55 -3.80 22.54
CA ARG A 321 -11.72 -4.45 23.59
C ARG A 321 -11.61 -5.97 23.46
N PRO A 322 -12.69 -6.73 23.16
CA PRO A 322 -12.57 -8.18 22.99
C PRO A 322 -11.65 -8.59 21.84
N LEU A 323 -11.70 -7.85 20.71
CA LEU A 323 -10.83 -8.12 19.57
C LEU A 323 -9.38 -7.71 19.84
N MET A 324 -9.15 -6.67 20.63
CA MET A 324 -7.81 -6.30 21.05
C MET A 324 -7.19 -7.36 21.95
N ALA A 325 -7.94 -7.95 22.88
CA ALA A 325 -7.48 -9.05 23.70
C ALA A 325 -7.12 -10.28 22.85
N ALA A 326 -7.97 -10.62 21.86
CA ALA A 326 -7.67 -11.70 20.92
C ALA A 326 -6.43 -11.40 20.04
N TYR A 327 -6.21 -10.15 19.66
CA TYR A 327 -5.00 -9.73 18.97
C TYR A 327 -3.75 -9.93 19.85
N ASP A 328 -3.78 -9.45 21.08
CA ASP A 328 -2.66 -9.58 22.01
C ASP A 328 -2.30 -11.05 22.31
N GLU A 329 -3.30 -11.95 22.33
CA GLU A 329 -3.08 -13.38 22.48
C GLU A 329 -2.48 -14.04 21.24
N ARG A 330 -3.00 -13.72 20.04
CA ARG A 330 -2.71 -14.46 18.81
C ARG A 330 -1.58 -13.86 17.98
N PHE A 331 -1.34 -12.54 18.02
CA PHE A 331 -0.46 -11.82 17.08
C PHE A 331 0.66 -11.02 17.73
N ARG A 332 0.82 -11.11 19.06
CA ARG A 332 1.90 -10.39 19.77
C ARG A 332 3.31 -10.75 19.28
N PHE A 333 3.47 -11.90 18.63
CA PHE A 333 4.75 -12.32 18.08
C PHE A 333 5.10 -11.68 16.73
N PHE A 334 4.17 -10.97 16.10
CA PHE A 334 4.42 -10.27 14.85
C PHE A 334 5.29 -9.04 15.09
N SER A 335 6.02 -8.64 14.03
CA SER A 335 6.66 -7.33 14.00
C SER A 335 5.73 -6.31 13.32
N SER A 336 5.89 -5.03 13.67
CA SER A 336 5.19 -3.96 12.97
C SER A 336 5.54 -3.99 11.47
N THR A 337 4.53 -3.86 10.62
CA THR A 337 4.68 -3.90 9.16
C THR A 337 5.02 -2.55 8.55
N VAL A 338 5.00 -1.49 9.33
CA VAL A 338 5.37 -0.14 8.91
C VAL A 338 6.73 0.21 9.50
N SER A 339 7.62 0.76 8.69
CA SER A 339 8.94 1.23 9.15
C SER A 339 8.79 2.20 10.33
N ARG A 340 9.57 2.01 11.39
CA ARG A 340 9.58 2.91 12.54
C ARG A 340 10.02 4.32 12.18
N PHE A 341 10.89 4.49 11.19
CA PHE A 341 11.27 5.81 10.68
C PHE A 341 10.07 6.53 10.04
N GLU A 342 9.25 5.82 9.25
CA GLU A 342 8.02 6.38 8.68
C GLU A 342 7.01 6.71 9.78
N GLN A 343 6.83 5.83 10.76
CA GLN A 343 5.93 6.06 11.88
C GLN A 343 6.31 7.30 12.68
N GLN A 344 7.59 7.47 13.02
CA GLN A 344 8.08 8.63 13.77
C GLN A 344 8.04 9.93 12.95
N THR A 345 8.34 9.85 11.66
CA THR A 345 8.19 11.00 10.75
C THR A 345 6.76 11.47 10.70
N LEU A 346 5.81 10.54 10.53
CA LEU A 346 4.38 10.84 10.53
C LEU A 346 3.91 11.39 11.90
N CYS A 347 4.35 10.79 12.99
CA CYS A 347 4.04 11.26 14.34
C CYS A 347 4.45 12.73 14.51
N ARG A 348 5.69 13.08 14.22
CA ARG A 348 6.17 14.46 14.27
C ARG A 348 5.41 15.38 13.30
N TYR A 349 5.10 14.89 12.10
CA TYR A 349 4.31 15.66 11.12
C TYR A 349 2.93 16.04 11.66
N MET A 350 2.31 15.15 12.43
CA MET A 350 1.04 15.41 13.11
C MET A 350 1.22 16.36 14.31
N GLU A 351 2.16 16.09 15.19
CA GLU A 351 2.38 16.82 16.45
C GLU A 351 2.88 18.25 16.24
N GLU A 352 3.74 18.49 15.24
CA GLU A 352 4.21 19.83 14.86
C GLU A 352 3.13 20.62 14.07
N GLY A 353 1.91 20.05 13.90
CA GLY A 353 0.76 20.68 13.26
C GLY A 353 0.87 20.81 11.73
N HIS A 354 1.84 20.16 11.11
CA HIS A 354 2.01 20.17 9.65
C HIS A 354 0.87 19.42 8.96
N PHE A 355 0.39 18.34 9.54
CA PHE A 355 -0.72 17.54 9.01
C PHE A 355 -2.00 18.37 8.86
N GLY A 356 -2.42 19.06 9.91
CA GLY A 356 -3.62 19.91 9.87
C GLY A 356 -3.53 21.03 8.83
N ARG A 357 -2.37 21.69 8.72
CA ARG A 357 -2.13 22.73 7.70
C ARG A 357 -2.18 22.16 6.27
N SER A 358 -1.62 20.97 6.07
CA SER A 358 -1.68 20.29 4.78
C SER A 358 -3.11 19.91 4.41
N LEU A 359 -3.85 19.33 5.34
CA LEU A 359 -5.26 18.95 5.15
C LEU A 359 -6.13 20.15 4.73
N ASN A 360 -5.98 21.28 5.40
CA ASN A 360 -6.72 22.49 5.05
C ASN A 360 -6.41 22.98 3.62
N ARG A 361 -5.13 22.95 3.22
CA ARG A 361 -4.70 23.29 1.86
C ARG A 361 -5.27 22.31 0.83
N MET A 362 -5.23 20.98 1.12
CA MET A 362 -5.79 19.96 0.26
C MET A 362 -7.30 20.12 0.09
N ARG A 363 -8.05 20.36 1.19
CA ARG A 363 -9.50 20.61 1.13
C ARG A 363 -9.84 21.78 0.22
N SER A 364 -9.11 22.90 0.36
CA SER A 364 -9.33 24.08 -0.51
C SER A 364 -9.07 23.73 -1.97
N ARG A 365 -7.97 23.06 -2.27
CA ARG A 365 -7.58 22.69 -3.63
C ARG A 365 -8.57 21.72 -4.28
N TYR A 366 -8.95 20.67 -3.56
CA TYR A 366 -9.91 19.70 -4.07
C TYR A 366 -11.33 20.26 -4.20
N ARG A 367 -11.72 21.20 -3.35
CA ARG A 367 -12.98 21.95 -3.53
C ARG A 367 -12.96 22.73 -4.85
N THR A 368 -11.90 23.48 -5.13
CA THR A 368 -11.75 24.20 -6.39
C THR A 368 -11.85 23.29 -7.61
N ARG A 369 -11.21 22.10 -7.55
CA ARG A 369 -11.29 21.11 -8.65
C ARG A 369 -12.68 20.54 -8.82
N ARG A 370 -13.35 20.18 -7.72
CA ARG A 370 -14.75 19.73 -7.77
C ARG A 370 -15.63 20.79 -8.43
N ASP A 371 -15.52 22.03 -7.98
CA ASP A 371 -16.35 23.13 -8.47
C ASP A 371 -16.10 23.40 -9.96
N LEU A 372 -14.84 23.34 -10.40
CA LEU A 372 -14.47 23.43 -11.81
C LEU A 372 -15.02 22.23 -12.61
N LEU A 373 -14.88 21.01 -12.13
CA LEU A 373 -15.43 19.82 -12.79
C LEU A 373 -16.96 19.90 -12.94
N MET A 374 -17.64 20.33 -11.89
CA MET A 374 -19.09 20.53 -11.92
C MET A 374 -19.52 21.60 -12.92
N ALA A 375 -18.78 22.71 -12.98
CA ALA A 375 -19.03 23.80 -13.93
C ALA A 375 -18.83 23.31 -15.39
N GLU A 376 -17.73 22.60 -15.66
CA GLU A 376 -17.44 22.07 -17.00
C GLU A 376 -18.45 20.99 -17.42
N ILE A 377 -18.86 20.09 -16.53
CA ILE A 377 -19.93 19.12 -16.81
C ILE A 377 -21.22 19.88 -17.16
N GLY A 378 -21.60 20.88 -16.36
CA GLY A 378 -22.79 21.71 -16.66
C GLY A 378 -22.71 22.44 -17.99
N ARG A 379 -21.51 22.95 -18.37
CA ARG A 379 -21.27 23.63 -19.65
C ARG A 379 -21.39 22.68 -20.85
N VAL A 380 -20.79 21.49 -20.76
CA VAL A 380 -20.62 20.58 -21.90
C VAL A 380 -21.84 19.65 -22.04
N PHE A 381 -22.33 19.09 -20.94
CA PHE A 381 -23.42 18.13 -20.96
C PHE A 381 -24.81 18.78 -20.84
N GLY A 382 -24.93 19.94 -20.20
CA GLY A 382 -26.21 20.59 -19.98
C GLY A 382 -27.21 19.65 -19.30
N ALA A 383 -28.34 19.39 -19.95
CA ALA A 383 -29.39 18.51 -19.47
C ALA A 383 -29.18 17.03 -19.85
N CYS A 384 -28.14 16.69 -20.64
CA CYS A 384 -27.90 15.34 -21.12
C CYS A 384 -27.21 14.44 -20.07
N ALA A 385 -26.90 14.94 -18.89
CA ALA A 385 -26.35 14.13 -17.79
C ALA A 385 -26.71 14.74 -16.44
N ALA A 386 -26.93 13.88 -15.45
CA ALA A 386 -27.07 14.26 -14.04
C ALA A 386 -25.77 13.96 -13.29
N VAL A 387 -25.46 14.80 -12.29
CA VAL A 387 -24.35 14.54 -11.36
C VAL A 387 -24.92 14.23 -9.99
N GLU A 388 -24.46 13.13 -9.41
CA GLU A 388 -24.89 12.71 -8.08
C GLU A 388 -23.72 12.70 -7.08
N HIS A 389 -24.05 12.92 -5.82
CA HIS A 389 -23.16 12.75 -4.66
C HIS A 389 -21.84 13.52 -4.70
N ALA A 390 -21.81 14.75 -5.25
CA ALA A 390 -20.62 15.59 -5.36
C ALA A 390 -20.22 16.35 -4.07
N HIS A 391 -20.88 16.11 -2.92
CA HIS A 391 -20.71 16.91 -1.70
C HIS A 391 -19.53 16.50 -0.84
N THR A 392 -18.98 15.32 -1.04
CA THR A 392 -17.92 14.74 -0.21
C THR A 392 -17.02 13.84 -1.04
N GLY A 393 -15.80 13.58 -0.53
CA GLY A 393 -14.82 12.71 -1.18
C GLY A 393 -14.14 13.30 -2.41
N LEU A 394 -13.43 12.47 -3.13
CA LEU A 394 -12.63 12.83 -4.31
C LEU A 394 -13.19 12.23 -5.61
N SER A 395 -14.44 11.82 -5.62
CA SER A 395 -15.15 11.31 -6.79
C SER A 395 -16.62 11.72 -6.77
N LEU A 396 -17.28 11.63 -7.92
CA LEU A 396 -18.70 11.84 -8.09
C LEU A 396 -19.24 10.85 -9.14
N LEU A 397 -20.55 10.67 -9.20
CA LEU A 397 -21.22 9.93 -10.26
C LEU A 397 -21.73 10.88 -11.35
N LEU A 398 -21.47 10.51 -12.61
CA LEU A 398 -22.06 11.10 -13.78
C LEU A 398 -23.02 10.09 -14.39
N CYS A 399 -24.32 10.45 -14.48
CA CYS A 399 -25.37 9.65 -15.05
C CYS A 399 -25.81 10.26 -16.39
N PRO A 400 -25.22 9.85 -17.53
CA PRO A 400 -25.58 10.38 -18.84
C PRO A 400 -26.91 9.78 -19.33
N ASP A 401 -27.69 10.57 -20.05
CA ASP A 401 -28.89 10.13 -20.75
C ASP A 401 -28.49 9.56 -22.12
N THR A 402 -28.18 8.28 -22.16
CA THR A 402 -27.71 7.58 -23.37
C THR A 402 -28.09 6.10 -23.34
N ASP A 403 -28.22 5.50 -24.51
CA ASP A 403 -28.48 4.06 -24.70
C ASP A 403 -27.14 3.25 -24.72
N ARG A 404 -25.99 3.90 -24.74
CA ARG A 404 -24.69 3.22 -24.74
C ARG A 404 -24.41 2.56 -23.39
N SER A 405 -23.88 1.35 -23.44
CA SER A 405 -23.41 0.67 -22.23
C SER A 405 -22.16 1.32 -21.65
N GLU A 406 -21.93 1.11 -20.35
CA GLU A 406 -20.73 1.59 -19.68
C GLU A 406 -19.44 1.04 -20.32
N ASP A 407 -19.44 -0.25 -20.74
CA ASP A 407 -18.30 -0.89 -21.41
C ASP A 407 -17.97 -0.22 -22.75
N GLU A 408 -19.00 0.13 -23.54
CA GLU A 408 -18.79 0.88 -24.78
C GLU A 408 -18.20 2.26 -24.51
N ILE A 409 -18.72 2.97 -23.52
CA ILE A 409 -18.20 4.29 -23.13
C ILE A 409 -16.74 4.18 -22.67
N GLU A 410 -16.41 3.19 -21.85
CA GLU A 410 -15.01 2.95 -21.39
C GLU A 410 -14.07 2.68 -22.56
N GLN A 411 -14.48 1.85 -23.53
CA GLN A 411 -13.67 1.54 -24.71
C GLN A 411 -13.44 2.77 -25.59
N ARG A 412 -14.48 3.54 -25.85
CA ARG A 412 -14.41 4.77 -26.63
C ARG A 412 -13.57 5.84 -25.95
N ALA A 413 -13.74 6.05 -24.64
CA ALA A 413 -12.93 6.94 -23.85
C ALA A 413 -11.44 6.56 -23.92
N ARG A 414 -11.14 5.26 -23.80
CA ARG A 414 -9.77 4.75 -23.92
C ARG A 414 -9.16 5.03 -25.29
N ALA A 415 -9.93 4.86 -26.36
CA ALA A 415 -9.49 5.18 -27.73
C ALA A 415 -9.15 6.68 -27.89
N LEU A 416 -9.82 7.56 -27.14
CA LEU A 416 -9.58 9.00 -27.09
C LEU A 416 -8.45 9.40 -26.10
N GLY A 417 -7.81 8.44 -25.43
CA GLY A 417 -6.76 8.70 -24.43
C GLY A 417 -7.29 9.13 -23.07
N LEU A 418 -8.55 8.81 -22.74
CA LEU A 418 -9.18 9.08 -21.46
C LEU A 418 -9.49 7.76 -20.73
N SER A 419 -9.13 7.67 -19.45
CA SER A 419 -9.50 6.54 -18.58
C SER A 419 -10.68 6.93 -17.69
N VAL A 420 -11.76 6.18 -17.78
CA VAL A 420 -12.96 6.29 -16.92
C VAL A 420 -13.47 4.91 -16.59
N ARG A 421 -14.25 4.74 -15.53
CA ARG A 421 -14.87 3.49 -15.11
C ARG A 421 -16.35 3.66 -14.91
N GLY A 422 -17.11 2.68 -15.42
CA GLY A 422 -18.53 2.54 -15.13
C GLY A 422 -18.80 1.99 -13.73
N LEU A 423 -19.97 2.28 -13.21
CA LEU A 423 -20.44 1.80 -11.90
C LEU A 423 -20.57 0.28 -11.87
N GLN A 424 -20.93 -0.34 -13.00
CA GLN A 424 -21.07 -1.79 -13.17
C GLN A 424 -19.80 -2.56 -12.81
N SER A 425 -18.61 -1.97 -13.03
CA SER A 425 -17.33 -2.59 -12.68
C SER A 425 -17.12 -2.78 -11.16
N TYR A 426 -18.00 -2.21 -10.34
CA TYR A 426 -18.01 -2.29 -8.88
C TYR A 426 -19.18 -3.13 -8.34
N CYS A 427 -20.03 -3.69 -9.21
CA CYS A 427 -21.14 -4.56 -8.87
C CYS A 427 -20.71 -6.03 -8.88
N SER A 428 -21.30 -6.84 -8.02
CA SER A 428 -21.08 -8.29 -7.97
C SER A 428 -21.73 -9.04 -9.15
N ALA A 429 -22.81 -8.49 -9.68
CA ALA A 429 -23.58 -9.02 -10.81
C ALA A 429 -24.03 -7.87 -11.73
N PRO A 430 -24.32 -8.17 -13.02
CA PRO A 430 -24.87 -7.18 -13.91
C PRO A 430 -26.17 -6.57 -13.39
N VAL A 431 -26.22 -5.26 -13.35
CA VAL A 431 -27.41 -4.49 -12.96
C VAL A 431 -27.96 -3.84 -14.23
N SER A 432 -29.25 -4.10 -14.54
CA SER A 432 -29.94 -3.39 -15.62
C SER A 432 -30.36 -2.02 -15.13
N ALA A 433 -29.47 -1.06 -15.23
CA ALA A 433 -29.72 0.33 -14.87
C ALA A 433 -29.18 1.26 -15.97
N SER A 434 -29.63 2.51 -15.98
CA SER A 434 -29.01 3.54 -16.82
C SER A 434 -27.51 3.64 -16.52
N PRO A 435 -26.67 3.92 -17.53
CA PRO A 435 -25.21 3.98 -17.34
C PRO A 435 -24.84 5.05 -16.33
N ALA A 436 -23.88 4.73 -15.46
CA ALA A 436 -23.33 5.63 -14.48
C ALA A 436 -21.80 5.53 -14.47
N LEU A 437 -21.10 6.64 -14.49
CA LEU A 437 -19.65 6.71 -14.56
C LEU A 437 -19.09 7.29 -13.28
N VAL A 438 -18.06 6.65 -12.74
CA VAL A 438 -17.37 7.09 -11.52
C VAL A 438 -16.23 8.02 -11.90
N LEU A 439 -16.34 9.30 -11.60
CA LEU A 439 -15.38 10.32 -11.96
C LEU A 439 -14.53 10.73 -10.75
N GLY A 440 -13.34 10.16 -10.62
CA GLY A 440 -12.33 10.61 -9.64
C GLY A 440 -11.58 11.83 -10.16
N TYR A 441 -11.45 12.87 -9.33
CA TYR A 441 -10.79 14.12 -9.73
C TYR A 441 -9.54 14.44 -8.88
N GLY A 442 -9.17 13.56 -7.98
CA GLY A 442 -8.03 13.79 -7.08
C GLY A 442 -6.68 13.94 -7.79
N ALA A 443 -6.47 13.25 -8.91
CA ALA A 443 -5.22 13.29 -9.67
C ALA A 443 -5.21 14.30 -10.82
N LEU A 444 -6.38 14.71 -11.33
CA LEU A 444 -6.48 15.63 -12.45
C LEU A 444 -6.00 17.05 -12.05
N ARG A 445 -5.21 17.67 -12.90
CA ARG A 445 -4.85 19.08 -12.77
C ARG A 445 -6.00 19.97 -13.26
N GLU A 446 -6.11 21.16 -12.73
CA GLU A 446 -7.20 22.10 -13.06
C GLU A 446 -7.27 22.39 -14.56
N GLU A 447 -6.10 22.58 -15.21
CA GLU A 447 -5.99 22.80 -16.65
C GLU A 447 -6.39 21.60 -17.51
N GLU A 448 -6.43 20.39 -16.95
CA GLU A 448 -6.78 19.16 -17.65
C GLU A 448 -8.29 18.88 -17.64
N ILE A 449 -9.01 19.42 -16.66
CA ILE A 449 -10.44 19.15 -16.45
C ILE A 449 -11.30 19.49 -17.67
N PRO A 450 -11.19 20.68 -18.31
CA PRO A 450 -12.02 20.99 -19.46
C PRO A 450 -11.86 19.98 -20.59
N LYS A 451 -10.61 19.65 -20.93
CA LYS A 451 -10.31 18.66 -21.97
C LYS A 451 -10.82 17.27 -21.63
N ALA A 452 -10.67 16.83 -20.36
CA ALA A 452 -11.14 15.53 -19.93
C ALA A 452 -12.66 15.42 -20.03
N VAL A 453 -13.39 16.50 -19.71
CA VAL A 453 -14.86 16.55 -19.82
C VAL A 453 -15.33 16.54 -21.29
N GLU A 454 -14.64 17.25 -22.18
CA GLU A 454 -14.94 17.24 -23.62
C GLU A 454 -14.70 15.86 -24.25
N LEU A 455 -13.58 15.20 -23.93
CA LEU A 455 -13.31 13.83 -24.39
C LEU A 455 -14.36 12.85 -23.87
N LEU A 456 -14.80 13.03 -22.61
CA LEU A 456 -15.84 12.19 -22.05
C LEU A 456 -17.19 12.38 -22.78
N TYR A 457 -17.55 13.61 -23.11
CA TYR A 457 -18.75 13.90 -23.90
C TYR A 457 -18.68 13.22 -25.27
N THR A 458 -17.57 13.37 -25.99
CA THR A 458 -17.36 12.70 -27.28
C THR A 458 -17.48 11.18 -27.16
N ALA A 459 -16.90 10.57 -26.10
CA ALA A 459 -17.00 9.14 -25.88
C ALA A 459 -18.46 8.65 -25.66
N ILE A 460 -19.29 9.49 -25.06
CA ILE A 460 -20.68 9.15 -24.71
C ILE A 460 -21.63 9.40 -25.87
N PHE A 461 -21.50 10.52 -26.59
CA PHE A 461 -22.56 10.95 -27.51
C PHE A 461 -22.14 10.97 -28.99
N GLU A 462 -20.86 11.10 -29.31
CA GLU A 462 -20.35 11.12 -30.69
C GLU A 462 -19.78 9.76 -31.11
#